data_ea889da34c7ef11831d060a941490e1f
#
_entry.id   ea889da34c7ef11831d060a941490e1f
#
_cell.length_a   1.000
_cell.length_b   1.000
_cell.length_c   1.000
_cell.angle_alpha   90.00
_cell.angle_beta   90.00
_cell.angle_gamma   90.00
#
_symmetry.space_group_name_H-M   'P 1'
#
loop_
_entity.id
_entity.type
_entity.pdbx_description
1 polymer ?
#
loop_
_entity_poly.entity_id
_entity_poly.type
_entity_poly.pdbx_seq_one_letter_code
_entity_poly.pdbx_strand_id
1 'polypeptide(L)'
;IKARIGDIRAADVPVSAALSPKNTARFADTVVASGVDFFVIRGTTVSAEHVSDSPDVLDLRKFIYELDVPVIVGGCASYQTALHLMRTGAAGVLVGFGGGAAHTTRQVLGVEVPMASAIADVAEARRDYMDESGGRYVHLIADGSVGRSGDIAKAIACGADAVMVGSPLARATE
;
A
#
# COMPACT_ATOMS: atom_id res chain seq x y z
N ILE A 1 14.69 -5.12 13.14
CA ILE A 1 13.30 -5.38 12.70
C ILE A 1 12.53 -5.99 13.88
N LYS A 2 12.89 -7.19 14.35
CA LYS A 2 12.15 -7.94 15.38
C LYS A 2 11.86 -7.12 16.67
N ALA A 3 12.84 -6.40 17.21
CA ALA A 3 12.65 -5.59 18.41
C ALA A 3 11.57 -4.51 18.21
N ARG A 4 11.59 -3.79 17.08
CA ARG A 4 10.61 -2.73 16.81
C ARG A 4 9.19 -3.27 16.55
N ILE A 5 9.08 -4.42 15.92
CA ILE A 5 7.79 -5.11 15.77
C ILE A 5 7.26 -5.53 17.15
N GLY A 6 8.14 -6.03 18.04
CA GLY A 6 7.78 -6.36 19.42
C GLY A 6 7.32 -5.14 20.23
N ASP A 7 7.99 -4.01 20.10
CA ASP A 7 7.62 -2.75 20.78
C ASP A 7 6.19 -2.29 20.37
N ILE A 8 5.86 -2.37 19.07
CA ILE A 8 4.53 -1.98 18.57
C ILE A 8 3.47 -2.98 19.05
N ARG A 9 3.77 -4.28 18.99
CA ARG A 9 2.85 -5.32 19.45
C ARG A 9 2.53 -5.21 20.94
N ALA A 10 3.48 -4.75 21.75
CA ALA A 10 3.27 -4.51 23.18
C ALA A 10 2.22 -3.41 23.47
N ALA A 11 1.90 -2.58 22.48
CA ALA A 11 0.82 -1.59 22.59
C ALA A 11 -0.57 -2.15 22.23
N ASP A 12 -0.69 -3.46 22.03
CA ASP A 12 -1.95 -4.17 21.69
C ASP A 12 -2.66 -3.61 20.44
N VAL A 13 -1.88 -3.30 19.41
CA VAL A 13 -2.37 -2.83 18.11
C VAL A 13 -1.91 -3.75 16.99
N PRO A 14 -2.64 -3.84 15.86
CA PRO A 14 -2.18 -4.57 14.68
C PRO A 14 -0.85 -4.03 14.17
N VAL A 15 0.06 -4.95 13.85
CA VAL A 15 1.43 -4.64 13.45
C VAL A 15 1.65 -4.95 11.98
N SER A 16 2.22 -4.00 11.27
CA SER A 16 2.68 -4.22 9.90
C SER A 16 4.12 -3.76 9.70
N ALA A 17 4.75 -4.28 8.66
CA ALA A 17 6.05 -3.79 8.22
C ALA A 17 6.05 -3.61 6.71
N ALA A 18 6.65 -2.50 6.26
CA ALA A 18 6.75 -2.17 4.86
C ALA A 18 8.17 -2.40 4.34
N LEU A 19 8.28 -3.09 3.20
CA LEU A 19 9.53 -3.24 2.46
C LEU A 19 9.35 -2.72 1.03
N SER A 20 10.44 -2.21 0.45
CA SER A 20 10.47 -1.95 -0.99
C SER A 20 10.51 -3.28 -1.76
N PRO A 21 10.04 -3.33 -3.02
CA PRO A 21 10.11 -4.55 -3.83
C PRO A 21 11.51 -5.18 -3.85
N LYS A 22 12.55 -4.34 -3.97
CA LYS A 22 13.96 -4.77 -3.96
C LYS A 22 14.39 -5.46 -2.66
N ASN A 23 13.84 -5.05 -1.53
CA ASN A 23 14.22 -5.60 -0.22
C ASN A 23 13.32 -6.75 0.24
N THR A 24 12.21 -6.97 -0.46
CA THR A 24 11.21 -7.98 -0.09
C THR A 24 11.82 -9.37 -0.08
N ALA A 25 12.45 -9.81 -1.16
CA ALA A 25 13.08 -11.13 -1.23
C ALA A 25 14.12 -11.37 -0.11
N ARG A 26 14.82 -10.33 0.32
CA ARG A 26 15.88 -10.44 1.34
C ARG A 26 15.37 -10.51 2.78
N PHE A 27 14.27 -9.82 3.09
CA PHE A 27 13.86 -9.57 4.47
C PHE A 27 12.47 -10.09 4.83
N ALA A 28 11.71 -10.63 3.86
CA ALA A 28 10.34 -11.07 4.08
C ALA A 28 10.24 -12.10 5.21
N ASP A 29 11.05 -13.15 5.17
CA ASP A 29 11.05 -14.21 6.18
C ASP A 29 11.30 -13.64 7.58
N THR A 30 12.26 -12.71 7.71
CA THR A 30 12.56 -12.05 8.99
C THR A 30 11.38 -11.23 9.50
N VAL A 31 10.67 -10.54 8.62
CA VAL A 31 9.50 -9.71 8.95
C VAL A 31 8.34 -10.61 9.37
N VAL A 32 8.02 -11.64 8.60
CA VAL A 32 6.92 -12.57 8.89
C VAL A 32 7.19 -13.33 10.19
N ALA A 33 8.41 -13.86 10.37
CA ALA A 33 8.83 -14.55 11.61
C ALA A 33 8.86 -13.61 12.84
N SER A 34 8.80 -12.30 12.64
CA SER A 34 8.68 -11.34 13.75
C SER A 34 7.22 -11.15 14.22
N GLY A 35 6.25 -11.76 13.54
CA GLY A 35 4.84 -11.78 13.93
C GLY A 35 4.05 -10.55 13.48
N VAL A 36 4.20 -10.11 12.24
CA VAL A 36 3.33 -9.06 11.65
C VAL A 36 1.95 -9.62 11.35
N ASP A 37 0.92 -8.78 11.46
CA ASP A 37 -0.47 -9.15 11.15
C ASP A 37 -0.76 -8.99 9.64
N PHE A 38 -0.02 -8.11 8.97
CA PHE A 38 -0.02 -7.98 7.51
C PHE A 38 1.32 -7.42 7.00
N PHE A 39 1.64 -7.77 5.78
CA PHE A 39 2.89 -7.37 5.13
C PHE A 39 2.62 -6.28 4.10
N VAL A 40 3.50 -5.29 3.99
CA VAL A 40 3.34 -4.19 3.02
C VAL A 40 4.50 -4.16 2.04
N ILE A 41 4.20 -4.22 0.75
CA ILE A 41 5.18 -3.97 -0.32
C ILE A 41 4.92 -2.55 -0.85
N ARG A 42 5.84 -1.64 -0.58
CA ARG A 42 5.67 -0.23 -0.88
C ARG A 42 6.79 0.32 -1.75
N GLY A 43 6.41 0.94 -2.86
CA GLY A 43 7.27 1.73 -3.74
C GLY A 43 6.58 3.04 -4.14
N THR A 44 7.25 3.88 -4.93
CA THR A 44 6.62 5.07 -5.52
C THR A 44 5.49 4.66 -6.45
N THR A 45 5.77 3.69 -7.31
CA THR A 45 4.81 2.87 -8.04
C THR A 45 5.25 1.43 -7.92
N VAL A 46 4.30 0.51 -7.80
CA VAL A 46 4.55 -0.93 -7.83
C VAL A 46 3.80 -1.50 -9.00
N SER A 47 4.50 -2.26 -9.84
CA SER A 47 3.91 -3.03 -10.93
C SER A 47 3.71 -4.48 -10.50
N ALA A 48 2.66 -5.12 -11.02
CA ALA A 48 2.47 -6.55 -10.87
C ALA A 48 3.61 -7.35 -11.57
N GLU A 49 4.13 -6.79 -12.64
CA GLU A 49 5.30 -7.30 -13.37
C GLU A 49 6.50 -6.42 -13.06
N HIS A 50 7.31 -6.85 -12.11
CA HIS A 50 8.52 -6.11 -11.75
C HIS A 50 9.63 -6.41 -12.76
N VAL A 51 10.07 -5.38 -13.50
CA VAL A 51 11.23 -5.45 -14.39
C VAL A 51 12.47 -4.97 -13.66
N SER A 52 13.50 -5.78 -13.60
CA SER A 52 14.77 -5.46 -12.95
C SER A 52 15.93 -6.07 -13.73
N ASP A 53 17.06 -5.38 -13.76
CA ASP A 53 18.33 -5.92 -14.25
C ASP A 53 18.93 -6.98 -13.31
N SER A 54 18.34 -7.18 -12.14
CA SER A 54 18.73 -8.24 -11.19
C SER A 54 18.12 -9.58 -11.60
N PRO A 55 18.85 -10.69 -11.47
CA PRO A 55 18.30 -12.03 -11.70
C PRO A 55 17.17 -12.39 -10.70
N ASP A 56 17.10 -11.71 -9.56
CA ASP A 56 16.10 -11.93 -8.52
C ASP A 56 14.92 -10.95 -8.70
N VAL A 57 14.12 -11.16 -9.73
CA VAL A 57 12.89 -10.40 -9.95
C VAL A 57 11.80 -10.91 -8.99
N LEU A 58 11.19 -10.01 -8.23
CA LEU A 58 10.07 -10.34 -7.36
C LEU A 58 8.82 -10.65 -8.20
N ASP A 59 8.45 -11.93 -8.30
CA ASP A 59 7.13 -12.33 -8.77
C ASP A 59 6.11 -12.07 -7.65
N LEU A 60 5.36 -10.99 -7.80
CA LEU A 60 4.44 -10.52 -6.78
C LEU A 60 3.31 -11.52 -6.51
N ARG A 61 2.80 -12.17 -7.57
CA ARG A 61 1.72 -13.14 -7.46
C ARG A 61 2.16 -14.40 -6.71
N LYS A 62 3.32 -14.93 -7.07
CA LYS A 62 3.91 -16.08 -6.39
C LYS A 62 4.21 -15.76 -4.94
N PHE A 63 4.84 -14.62 -4.68
CA PHE A 63 5.18 -14.16 -3.34
C PHE A 63 3.94 -14.03 -2.44
N ILE A 64 2.87 -13.39 -2.93
CA ILE A 64 1.62 -13.23 -2.16
C ILE A 64 0.96 -14.58 -1.88
N TYR A 65 1.00 -15.50 -2.84
CA TYR A 65 0.41 -16.82 -2.68
C TYR A 65 1.15 -17.70 -1.64
N GLU A 66 2.47 -17.53 -1.52
CA GLU A 66 3.32 -18.31 -0.62
C GLU A 66 3.35 -17.74 0.81
N LEU A 67 2.83 -16.54 1.04
CA LEU A 67 2.81 -15.91 2.37
C LEU A 67 1.55 -16.27 3.16
N ASP A 68 1.74 -16.62 4.45
CA ASP A 68 0.64 -16.92 5.38
C ASP A 68 -0.04 -15.66 5.96
N VAL A 69 0.47 -14.46 5.65
CA VAL A 69 -0.08 -13.20 6.11
C VAL A 69 -0.63 -12.37 4.94
N PRO A 70 -1.72 -11.59 5.14
CA PRO A 70 -2.25 -10.72 4.11
C PRO A 70 -1.21 -9.72 3.60
N VAL A 71 -1.15 -9.50 2.30
CA VAL A 71 -0.20 -8.56 1.67
C VAL A 71 -0.94 -7.36 1.11
N ILE A 72 -0.47 -6.18 1.47
CA ILE A 72 -0.89 -4.89 0.92
C ILE A 72 0.21 -4.40 -0.02
N VAL A 73 -0.15 -3.95 -1.21
CA VAL A 73 0.81 -3.51 -2.23
C VAL A 73 0.52 -2.10 -2.71
N GLY A 74 1.54 -1.34 -3.06
CA GLY A 74 1.38 0.00 -3.66
C GLY A 74 2.67 0.81 -3.68
N GLY A 75 2.67 2.04 -4.23
CA GLY A 75 1.49 2.83 -4.63
C GLY A 75 0.97 2.56 -6.03
N CYS A 76 -0.29 2.81 -6.16
CA CYS A 76 -0.97 2.91 -7.44
C CYS A 76 -1.86 4.15 -7.48
N ALA A 77 -2.19 4.64 -8.68
CA ALA A 77 -3.00 5.85 -8.82
C ALA A 77 -3.87 5.84 -10.08
N SER A 78 -4.04 4.69 -10.72
CA SER A 78 -4.89 4.52 -11.89
C SER A 78 -5.65 3.20 -11.84
N TYR A 79 -6.77 3.15 -12.53
CA TYR A 79 -7.60 1.96 -12.69
C TYR A 79 -6.78 0.74 -13.13
N GLN A 80 -6.00 0.87 -14.22
CA GLN A 80 -5.27 -0.27 -14.80
C GLN A 80 -4.23 -0.84 -13.83
N THR A 81 -3.43 0.04 -13.20
CA THR A 81 -2.42 -0.40 -12.24
C THR A 81 -3.05 -1.08 -11.03
N ALA A 82 -4.14 -0.52 -10.51
CA ALA A 82 -4.86 -1.11 -9.39
C ALA A 82 -5.44 -2.48 -9.71
N LEU A 83 -6.11 -2.62 -10.86
CA LEU A 83 -6.68 -3.90 -11.30
C LEU A 83 -5.60 -4.99 -11.45
N HIS A 84 -4.44 -4.64 -12.01
CA HIS A 84 -3.30 -5.57 -12.10
C HIS A 84 -2.80 -5.99 -10.71
N LEU A 85 -2.68 -5.06 -9.76
CA LEU A 85 -2.27 -5.39 -8.39
C LEU A 85 -3.30 -6.26 -7.67
N MET A 86 -4.59 -5.99 -7.84
CA MET A 86 -5.66 -6.82 -7.27
C MET A 86 -5.61 -8.26 -7.78
N ARG A 87 -5.33 -8.44 -9.08
CA ARG A 87 -5.19 -9.75 -9.72
C ARG A 87 -3.96 -10.56 -9.25
N THR A 88 -2.99 -9.92 -8.57
CA THR A 88 -1.89 -10.68 -7.93
C THR A 88 -2.31 -11.42 -6.68
N GLY A 89 -3.49 -11.13 -6.15
CA GLY A 89 -3.97 -11.73 -4.91
C GLY A 89 -3.78 -10.83 -3.69
N ALA A 90 -3.41 -9.56 -3.87
CA ALA A 90 -3.27 -8.61 -2.77
C ALA A 90 -4.55 -8.50 -1.94
N ALA A 91 -4.40 -8.38 -0.63
CA ALA A 91 -5.51 -8.13 0.31
C ALA A 91 -5.91 -6.64 0.32
N GLY A 92 -4.98 -5.77 -0.03
CA GLY A 92 -5.22 -4.34 -0.15
C GLY A 92 -4.23 -3.66 -1.08
N VAL A 93 -4.60 -2.46 -1.53
CA VAL A 93 -3.73 -1.59 -2.35
C VAL A 93 -3.55 -0.23 -1.69
N LEU A 94 -2.31 0.28 -1.72
CA LEU A 94 -2.02 1.66 -1.33
C LEU A 94 -2.28 2.57 -2.52
N VAL A 95 -3.19 3.51 -2.34
CA VAL A 95 -3.61 4.45 -3.39
C VAL A 95 -2.95 5.79 -3.18
N GLY A 96 -2.19 6.26 -4.16
CA GLY A 96 -1.55 7.57 -4.15
C GLY A 96 -0.26 7.61 -4.94
N PHE A 97 0.03 8.78 -5.49
CA PHE A 97 1.25 9.08 -6.21
C PHE A 97 1.61 10.57 -6.06
N GLY A 98 2.78 10.84 -5.53
CA GLY A 98 3.35 12.20 -5.45
C GLY A 98 2.82 13.09 -4.32
N GLY A 99 1.76 12.70 -3.61
CA GLY A 99 1.04 13.54 -2.66
C GLY A 99 1.58 13.55 -1.22
N GLY A 100 2.55 12.75 -0.88
CA GLY A 100 3.10 12.68 0.49
C GLY A 100 3.93 13.93 0.85
N ALA A 101 3.76 14.45 2.07
CA ALA A 101 4.50 15.63 2.53
C ALA A 101 6.02 15.42 2.62
N ALA A 102 6.46 14.19 2.84
CA ALA A 102 7.89 13.82 2.87
C ALA A 102 8.46 13.50 1.48
N HIS A 103 7.64 13.43 0.44
CA HIS A 103 8.05 13.11 -0.92
C HIS A 103 8.29 14.39 -1.74
N THR A 104 9.33 14.38 -2.54
CA THR A 104 9.71 15.50 -3.40
C THR A 104 9.19 15.37 -4.83
N THR A 105 8.56 14.25 -5.19
CA THR A 105 8.12 13.95 -6.55
C THR A 105 7.28 15.08 -7.15
N ARG A 106 6.24 15.53 -6.45
CA ARG A 106 5.40 16.65 -6.89
C ARG A 106 6.19 17.96 -6.99
N GLN A 107 6.98 18.25 -5.96
CA GLN A 107 7.67 19.55 -5.86
C GLN A 107 8.84 19.68 -6.84
N VAL A 108 9.54 18.59 -7.11
CA VAL A 108 10.74 18.59 -7.95
C VAL A 108 10.44 18.17 -9.39
N LEU A 109 9.62 17.15 -9.59
CA LEU A 109 9.32 16.62 -10.92
C LEU A 109 8.01 17.17 -11.50
N GLY A 110 7.18 17.83 -10.70
CA GLY A 110 5.85 18.29 -11.11
C GLY A 110 4.85 17.15 -11.36
N VAL A 111 5.12 15.94 -10.89
CA VAL A 111 4.30 14.75 -11.14
C VAL A 111 3.50 14.40 -9.90
N GLU A 112 2.19 14.43 -10.03
CA GLU A 112 1.22 14.07 -8.99
C GLU A 112 -0.08 13.58 -9.62
N VAL A 113 -0.74 12.65 -8.97
CA VAL A 113 -2.15 12.34 -9.27
C VAL A 113 -3.00 12.85 -8.10
N PRO A 114 -4.03 13.69 -8.34
CA PRO A 114 -4.92 14.16 -7.30
C PRO A 114 -5.58 13.00 -6.58
N MET A 115 -5.50 12.99 -5.23
CA MET A 115 -5.89 11.84 -4.41
C MET A 115 -7.35 11.42 -4.61
N ALA A 116 -8.27 12.38 -4.69
CA ALA A 116 -9.69 12.07 -4.88
C ALA A 116 -9.94 11.32 -6.21
N SER A 117 -9.29 11.76 -7.29
CA SER A 117 -9.37 11.09 -8.60
C SER A 117 -8.75 9.70 -8.54
N ALA A 118 -7.54 9.58 -7.96
CA ALA A 118 -6.88 8.29 -7.82
C ALA A 118 -7.73 7.28 -7.04
N ILE A 119 -8.36 7.71 -5.93
CA ILE A 119 -9.22 6.83 -5.14
C ILE A 119 -10.46 6.41 -5.93
N ALA A 120 -11.10 7.33 -6.65
CA ALA A 120 -12.29 7.04 -7.45
C ALA A 120 -11.99 6.02 -8.56
N ASP A 121 -10.88 6.21 -9.29
CA ASP A 121 -10.43 5.29 -10.34
C ASP A 121 -10.12 3.89 -9.77
N VAL A 122 -9.44 3.82 -8.64
CA VAL A 122 -9.09 2.56 -7.99
C VAL A 122 -10.33 1.87 -7.37
N ALA A 123 -11.29 2.65 -6.88
CA ALA A 123 -12.57 2.12 -6.40
C ALA A 123 -13.42 1.54 -7.55
N GLU A 124 -13.33 2.11 -8.74
CA GLU A 124 -13.92 1.51 -9.96
C GLU A 124 -13.25 0.17 -10.28
N ALA A 125 -11.93 0.13 -10.32
CA ALA A 125 -11.17 -1.09 -10.54
C ALA A 125 -11.52 -2.19 -9.53
N ARG A 126 -11.76 -1.83 -8.26
CA ARG A 126 -12.20 -2.78 -7.24
C ARG A 126 -13.58 -3.36 -7.54
N ARG A 127 -14.54 -2.55 -8.00
CA ARG A 127 -15.87 -3.05 -8.38
C ARG A 127 -15.78 -4.09 -9.49
N ASP A 128 -15.04 -3.77 -10.54
CA ASP A 128 -14.85 -4.67 -11.67
C ASP A 128 -14.09 -5.95 -11.26
N TYR A 129 -13.10 -5.82 -10.37
CA TYR A 129 -12.39 -6.97 -9.82
C TYR A 129 -13.29 -7.86 -8.94
N MET A 130 -14.18 -7.28 -8.17
CA MET A 130 -15.16 -8.06 -7.40
C MET A 130 -16.07 -8.88 -8.32
N ASP A 131 -16.55 -8.30 -9.42
CA ASP A 131 -17.35 -9.00 -10.42
C ASP A 131 -16.54 -10.11 -11.11
N GLU A 132 -15.29 -9.80 -11.50
CA GLU A 132 -14.37 -10.75 -12.15
C GLU A 132 -14.00 -11.93 -11.23
N SER A 133 -13.80 -11.68 -9.95
CA SER A 133 -13.25 -12.65 -8.97
C SER A 133 -14.30 -13.43 -8.19
N GLY A 134 -15.59 -13.19 -8.47
CA GLY A 134 -16.68 -13.81 -7.71
C GLY A 134 -16.87 -13.25 -6.31
N GLY A 135 -16.59 -11.96 -6.12
CA GLY A 135 -16.88 -11.22 -4.88
C GLY A 135 -15.68 -10.99 -3.97
N ARG A 136 -14.44 -11.22 -4.45
CA ARG A 136 -13.26 -10.96 -3.62
C ARG A 136 -13.07 -9.46 -3.40
N TYR A 137 -13.15 -9.04 -2.14
CA TYR A 137 -12.93 -7.66 -1.74
C TYR A 137 -11.44 -7.36 -1.55
N VAL A 138 -10.96 -6.22 -2.09
CA VAL A 138 -9.61 -5.71 -1.89
C VAL A 138 -9.70 -4.34 -1.24
N HIS A 139 -9.02 -4.16 -0.11
CA HIS A 139 -9.05 -2.92 0.64
C HIS A 139 -8.26 -1.81 -0.05
N LEU A 140 -8.83 -0.60 -0.10
CA LEU A 140 -8.19 0.62 -0.61
C LEU A 140 -7.71 1.48 0.54
N ILE A 141 -6.40 1.70 0.62
CA ILE A 141 -5.79 2.56 1.64
C ILE A 141 -5.26 3.82 0.96
N ALA A 142 -5.84 4.98 1.24
CA ALA A 142 -5.34 6.25 0.73
C ALA A 142 -3.99 6.59 1.38
N ASP A 143 -2.92 6.65 0.59
CA ASP A 143 -1.55 6.89 1.05
C ASP A 143 -0.99 8.18 0.48
N GLY A 144 -0.99 9.22 1.29
CA GLY A 144 -0.52 10.56 0.96
C GLY A 144 -1.62 11.62 0.91
N SER A 145 -1.24 12.88 0.97
CA SER A 145 -2.14 14.05 0.95
C SER A 145 -3.22 14.08 2.05
N VAL A 146 -3.04 13.34 3.13
CA VAL A 146 -3.93 13.31 4.28
C VAL A 146 -3.31 14.18 5.39
N GLY A 147 -3.68 15.45 5.41
CA GLY A 147 -3.14 16.43 6.35
C GLY A 147 -4.13 16.90 7.42
N ARG A 148 -5.42 16.71 7.19
CA ARG A 148 -6.51 17.20 8.04
C ARG A 148 -7.66 16.17 8.07
N SER A 149 -8.54 16.30 9.07
CA SER A 149 -9.72 15.43 9.20
C SER A 149 -10.63 15.46 7.97
N GLY A 150 -10.80 16.61 7.32
CA GLY A 150 -11.55 16.72 6.08
C GLY A 150 -10.96 15.93 4.90
N ASP A 151 -9.64 15.71 4.88
CA ASP A 151 -9.01 14.87 3.87
C ASP A 151 -9.32 13.40 4.10
N ILE A 152 -9.41 12.97 5.37
CA ILE A 152 -9.84 11.63 5.75
C ILE A 152 -11.27 11.38 5.27
N ALA A 153 -12.21 12.27 5.64
CA ALA A 153 -13.61 12.17 5.24
C ALA A 153 -13.78 12.10 3.71
N LYS A 154 -13.02 12.94 3.01
CA LYS A 154 -12.99 12.98 1.53
C LYS A 154 -12.48 11.67 0.93
N ALA A 155 -11.40 11.12 1.48
CA ALA A 155 -10.83 9.86 1.00
C ALA A 155 -11.86 8.70 1.15
N ILE A 156 -12.51 8.61 2.29
CA ILE A 156 -13.55 7.60 2.54
C ILE A 156 -14.75 7.83 1.60
N ALA A 157 -15.21 9.06 1.44
CA ALA A 157 -16.31 9.39 0.53
C ALA A 157 -16.00 9.04 -0.94
N CYS A 158 -14.73 9.10 -1.36
CA CYS A 158 -14.28 8.70 -2.69
C CYS A 158 -14.14 7.17 -2.86
N GLY A 159 -14.24 6.39 -1.79
CA GLY A 159 -14.22 4.93 -1.84
C GLY A 159 -13.04 4.23 -1.16
N ALA A 160 -12.19 4.97 -0.45
CA ALA A 160 -11.16 4.35 0.39
C ALA A 160 -11.78 3.70 1.64
N ASP A 161 -11.18 2.60 2.09
CA ASP A 161 -11.56 1.91 3.35
C ASP A 161 -10.76 2.43 4.54
N ALA A 162 -9.55 2.91 4.28
CA ALA A 162 -8.64 3.43 5.29
C ALA A 162 -7.74 4.54 4.73
N VAL A 163 -7.06 5.25 5.62
CA VAL A 163 -6.08 6.28 5.25
C VAL A 163 -4.76 6.04 5.97
N MET A 164 -3.66 6.33 5.30
CA MET A 164 -2.31 6.33 5.87
C MET A 164 -2.03 7.71 6.44
N VAL A 165 -1.89 7.82 7.74
CA VAL A 165 -1.61 9.08 8.44
C VAL A 165 -0.15 9.09 8.86
N GLY A 166 0.64 10.02 8.33
CA GLY A 166 2.06 10.18 8.65
C GLY A 166 2.37 11.52 9.30
N SER A 167 2.46 12.58 8.48
CA SER A 167 2.89 13.91 8.92
C SER A 167 2.06 14.52 10.05
N PRO A 168 0.74 14.34 10.15
CA PRO A 168 -0.01 14.83 11.31
C PRO A 168 0.44 14.20 12.62
N LEU A 169 0.73 12.87 12.62
CA LEU A 169 1.24 12.18 13.81
C LEU A 169 2.67 12.61 14.14
N ALA A 170 3.53 12.76 13.12
CA ALA A 170 4.91 13.20 13.31
C ALA A 170 5.03 14.64 13.86
N ARG A 171 3.98 15.44 13.77
CA ARG A 171 3.90 16.81 14.31
C ARG A 171 3.14 16.90 15.64
N ALA A 172 2.55 15.81 16.10
CA ALA A 172 1.88 15.78 17.37
C ALA A 172 2.90 15.90 18.51
N THR A 173 2.55 16.65 19.54
CA THR A 173 3.28 16.68 20.82
C THR A 173 2.65 15.67 21.74
N GLU A 174 3.47 14.89 22.44
CA GLU A 174 3.03 14.01 23.52
C GLU A 174 2.66 14.83 24.78
#